data_c9737960f499badb2066d2bca7c67c8e
#
_entry.id   c9737960f499badb2066d2bca7c67c8e
#
_cell.length_a   1.000
_cell.length_b   1.000
_cell.length_c   1.000
_cell.angle_alpha   90.00
_cell.angle_beta   90.00
_cell.angle_gamma   90.00
#
_symmetry.space_group_name_H-M   'P 1'
#
loop_
_entity.id
_entity.type
_entity.pdbx_description
1 polymer ?
#
loop_
_entity_poly.entity_id
_entity_poly.type
_entity_poly.pdbx_seq_one_letter_code
_entity_poly.pdbx_strand_id
1 'polypeptide(L)'
;MNTLRLLAIICFLSATAGCQQEYDGDVGGASVQKNLDFGNYNAEGARLYGQQCAGCHGVEGNGTEIGTPLVACATCSSISVLAQEIALTMPIGRNAEASDCVGQCADDVAEYIMYAFNGLSLYQATTSLDGVSALPLTSTLRNATVQLAGRLPTDAETTQVINEGEAGFNAVMARVMNEDEFYVRLTEIFNDVFLTDKYLRVNQFNGALNLLDSDDYPNKNWYDSAYPNVEGEEPEQQAQDDINDDNRGCANIFANDAVAREGLELINYIVRNNRPITELVTADYTMVNWYSQKVYDAELVNPEATFSQLSDEEAPCEAYYYGYSDATLRYDPYDFKPAKINRQLEHTTAIPHAGILTSAMFLNRFPTTNTNRNRHRSYIVYDKFLDTDILEIEGSRPEDAIDTSSANPTLDNPACYTCHTVMDPVASAFQHWNDRGRRIPST
;
A
#
# COMPACT_ATOMS: atom_id res chain seq x y z
N MET A 1 -14.46 -15.49 12.44
CA MET A 1 -13.06 -15.77 11.98
C MET A 1 -12.48 -14.65 11.10
N ASN A 2 -13.33 -13.75 10.58
CA ASN A 2 -12.91 -12.70 9.64
C ASN A 2 -12.58 -11.35 10.28
N THR A 3 -13.15 -11.04 11.45
CA THR A 3 -12.90 -9.80 12.21
C THR A 3 -11.46 -9.68 12.72
N LEU A 4 -10.81 -10.80 13.05
CA LEU A 4 -9.41 -10.79 13.50
C LEU A 4 -8.43 -10.43 12.37
N ARG A 5 -8.76 -10.77 11.12
CA ARG A 5 -7.92 -10.42 9.94
C ARG A 5 -8.02 -8.94 9.59
N LEU A 6 -9.20 -8.34 9.78
CA LEU A 6 -9.41 -6.90 9.53
C LEU A 6 -8.73 -6.04 10.61
N LEU A 7 -8.80 -6.45 11.88
CA LEU A 7 -8.08 -5.79 12.97
C LEU A 7 -6.56 -5.84 12.77
N ALA A 8 -6.03 -6.94 12.22
CA ALA A 8 -4.62 -7.03 11.87
C ALA A 8 -4.21 -6.03 10.77
N ILE A 9 -5.08 -5.79 9.76
CA ILE A 9 -4.84 -4.81 8.69
C ILE A 9 -4.87 -3.38 9.24
N ILE A 10 -5.82 -3.07 10.12
CA ILE A 10 -5.94 -1.73 10.72
C ILE A 10 -4.82 -1.46 11.72
N CYS A 11 -4.41 -2.46 12.51
CA CYS A 11 -3.22 -2.35 13.37
C CYS A 11 -1.93 -2.19 12.56
N PHE A 12 -1.84 -2.80 11.39
CA PHE A 12 -0.69 -2.68 10.48
C PHE A 12 -0.57 -1.26 9.92
N LEU A 13 -1.70 -0.65 9.52
CA LEU A 13 -1.73 0.72 8.98
C LEU A 13 -1.52 1.80 10.06
N SER A 14 -2.01 1.58 11.28
CA SER A 14 -1.79 2.52 12.39
C SER A 14 -0.36 2.49 12.94
N ALA A 15 0.36 1.38 12.77
CA ALA A 15 1.77 1.28 13.17
C ALA A 15 2.71 2.08 12.23
N THR A 16 2.34 2.23 10.96
CA THR A 16 3.15 3.00 9.99
C THR A 16 2.91 4.51 10.03
N ALA A 17 1.75 4.97 10.52
CA ALA A 17 1.39 6.40 10.59
C ALA A 17 1.68 7.06 11.95
N GLY A 18 2.08 6.33 12.97
CA GLY A 18 2.01 6.77 14.37
C GLY A 18 3.31 7.01 15.14
N CYS A 19 4.51 6.96 14.55
CA CYS A 19 5.76 7.15 15.31
C CYS A 19 6.80 8.00 14.57
N GLN A 20 6.47 9.24 14.26
CA GLN A 20 7.48 10.29 14.16
C GLN A 20 7.21 11.32 15.26
N GLN A 21 7.62 10.98 16.48
CA GLN A 21 7.82 11.97 17.53
C GLN A 21 9.32 12.19 17.62
N GLU A 22 9.76 13.32 17.04
CA GLU A 22 11.10 13.87 17.28
C GLU A 22 11.27 14.05 18.78
N TYR A 23 12.13 13.26 19.38
CA TYR A 23 12.62 13.48 20.72
C TYR A 23 14.02 14.12 20.58
N ASP A 24 14.03 15.44 20.68
CA ASP A 24 15.25 16.24 20.76
C ASP A 24 15.79 16.09 22.19
N GLY A 25 16.77 15.23 22.37
CA GLY A 25 17.42 14.93 23.63
C GLY A 25 18.80 14.34 23.39
N ASP A 26 19.78 15.23 23.34
CA ASP A 26 21.20 14.95 23.23
C ASP A 26 21.70 14.07 24.41
N VAL A 27 21.89 12.78 24.17
CA VAL A 27 22.71 11.88 24.97
C VAL A 27 23.46 10.92 24.06
N GLY A 28 24.79 11.00 24.10
CA GLY A 28 25.73 10.39 23.21
C GLY A 28 25.52 8.92 22.87
N GLY A 29 25.70 8.66 21.63
CA GLY A 29 26.23 7.47 21.01
C GLY A 29 25.57 6.15 21.29
N ALA A 30 24.55 5.82 20.53
CA ALA A 30 24.28 4.53 19.87
C ALA A 30 22.93 4.66 19.14
N SER A 31 22.96 4.70 17.84
CA SER A 31 21.75 4.60 17.01
C SER A 31 21.15 3.22 17.23
N VAL A 32 20.13 3.13 18.09
CA VAL A 32 19.27 1.95 18.15
C VAL A 32 18.32 2.06 16.96
N GLN A 33 18.72 1.52 15.82
CA GLN A 33 17.82 1.21 14.72
C GLN A 33 16.81 0.18 15.25
N LYS A 34 15.58 0.61 15.47
CA LYS A 34 14.45 -0.30 15.65
C LYS A 34 14.08 -0.86 14.28
N ASN A 35 14.77 -1.88 13.84
CA ASN A 35 14.24 -2.78 12.83
C ASN A 35 13.09 -3.54 13.46
N LEU A 36 11.86 -3.18 13.10
CA LEU A 36 10.70 -4.07 13.24
C LEU A 36 10.81 -5.11 12.13
N ASP A 37 11.76 -6.02 12.30
CA ASP A 37 11.96 -7.12 11.39
C ASP A 37 10.85 -8.16 11.64
N PHE A 38 9.98 -8.36 10.66
CA PHE A 38 9.04 -9.48 10.62
C PHE A 38 9.72 -10.80 10.25
N GLY A 39 11.03 -10.80 10.06
CA GLY A 39 11.90 -11.96 10.03
C GLY A 39 12.19 -12.41 11.45
N ASN A 40 11.99 -13.68 11.72
CA ASN A 40 12.08 -14.30 13.03
C ASN A 40 13.52 -14.48 13.55
N TYR A 41 14.46 -13.55 13.28
CA TYR A 41 15.85 -13.71 13.74
C TYR A 41 16.60 -12.37 13.80
N ASN A 42 17.62 -12.36 14.63
CA ASN A 42 18.53 -11.24 14.79
C ASN A 42 19.32 -11.00 13.49
N ALA A 43 19.15 -9.85 12.84
CA ALA A 43 19.81 -9.50 11.58
C ALA A 43 21.33 -9.45 11.72
N GLU A 44 21.86 -8.97 12.85
CA GLU A 44 23.29 -8.98 13.14
C GLU A 44 23.79 -10.41 13.33
N GLY A 45 23.04 -11.27 14.00
CA GLY A 45 23.32 -12.70 14.11
C GLY A 45 23.35 -13.40 12.76
N ALA A 46 22.42 -13.07 11.85
CA ALA A 46 22.43 -13.58 10.48
C ALA A 46 23.67 -13.16 9.69
N ARG A 47 24.05 -11.89 9.80
CA ARG A 47 25.24 -11.34 9.14
C ARG A 47 26.52 -12.00 9.66
N LEU A 48 26.66 -12.10 10.97
CA LEU A 48 27.81 -12.73 11.62
C LEU A 48 27.88 -14.22 11.29
N TYR A 49 26.75 -14.94 11.29
CA TYR A 49 26.67 -16.33 10.87
C TYR A 49 27.17 -16.52 9.43
N GLY A 50 26.67 -15.71 8.51
CA GLY A 50 27.11 -15.74 7.11
C GLY A 50 28.60 -15.54 6.92
N GLN A 51 29.21 -14.67 7.71
CA GLN A 51 30.62 -14.33 7.61
C GLN A 51 31.56 -15.35 8.31
N GLN A 52 31.11 -15.92 9.44
CA GLN A 52 32.03 -16.69 10.30
C GLN A 52 31.67 -18.18 10.43
N CYS A 53 30.41 -18.56 10.19
CA CYS A 53 29.91 -19.90 10.48
C CYS A 53 29.43 -20.66 9.23
N ALA A 54 28.82 -19.98 8.26
CA ALA A 54 28.21 -20.60 7.09
C ALA A 54 29.19 -21.39 6.21
N GLY A 55 30.48 -21.00 6.20
CA GLY A 55 31.52 -21.71 5.45
C GLY A 55 31.72 -23.16 5.90
N CYS A 56 31.51 -23.44 7.19
CA CYS A 56 31.62 -24.77 7.77
C CYS A 56 30.27 -25.45 7.96
N HIS A 57 29.24 -24.69 8.41
CA HIS A 57 27.94 -25.25 8.80
C HIS A 57 26.88 -25.16 7.70
N GLY A 58 27.21 -24.56 6.54
CA GLY A 58 26.29 -24.34 5.43
C GLY A 58 25.37 -23.13 5.67
N VAL A 59 24.93 -22.46 4.60
CA VAL A 59 24.04 -21.28 4.69
C VAL A 59 22.69 -21.59 5.33
N GLU A 60 22.22 -22.82 5.21
CA GLU A 60 20.95 -23.31 5.78
C GLU A 60 21.17 -24.11 7.09
N GLY A 61 22.38 -24.13 7.65
CA GLY A 61 22.68 -24.85 8.86
C GLY A 61 22.61 -26.38 8.73
N ASN A 62 22.58 -26.92 7.52
CA ASN A 62 22.48 -28.38 7.27
C ASN A 62 23.82 -29.11 7.40
N GLY A 63 24.90 -28.40 7.74
CA GLY A 63 26.24 -28.92 7.79
C GLY A 63 26.92 -28.98 6.42
N THR A 64 28.25 -29.29 6.45
CA THR A 64 29.09 -29.54 5.28
C THR A 64 30.03 -30.70 5.59
N GLU A 65 30.98 -31.02 4.71
CA GLU A 65 32.06 -32.01 5.00
C GLU A 65 32.94 -31.60 6.17
N ILE A 66 32.93 -30.32 6.57
CA ILE A 66 33.82 -29.75 7.59
C ILE A 66 33.10 -29.47 8.90
N GLY A 67 31.81 -29.07 8.84
CA GLY A 67 31.03 -28.66 9.98
C GLY A 67 29.75 -29.47 10.17
N THR A 68 29.43 -29.77 11.42
CA THR A 68 28.21 -30.51 11.79
C THR A 68 26.96 -29.71 11.52
N PRO A 69 25.81 -30.36 11.26
CA PRO A 69 24.51 -29.68 11.16
C PRO A 69 24.16 -28.92 12.44
N LEU A 70 23.61 -27.72 12.24
CA LEU A 70 23.06 -26.89 13.32
C LEU A 70 21.52 -26.96 13.38
N VAL A 71 20.90 -27.62 12.43
CA VAL A 71 19.47 -27.99 12.48
C VAL A 71 19.32 -29.13 13.49
N ALA A 72 18.47 -28.96 14.49
CA ALA A 72 18.25 -29.88 15.59
C ALA A 72 19.52 -30.29 16.35
N CYS A 73 20.44 -29.36 16.54
CA CYS A 73 21.75 -29.66 17.17
C CYS A 73 21.58 -29.97 18.67
N ALA A 74 22.48 -30.85 19.19
CA ALA A 74 22.40 -31.33 20.59
C ALA A 74 22.60 -30.20 21.63
N THR A 75 23.37 -29.15 21.28
CA THR A 75 23.64 -27.98 22.13
C THR A 75 22.60 -26.85 21.93
N CYS A 76 21.69 -26.99 20.98
CA CYS A 76 20.62 -26.05 20.74
C CYS A 76 19.45 -26.18 21.73
N SER A 77 19.75 -26.39 23.01
CA SER A 77 18.73 -26.49 24.08
C SER A 77 18.26 -25.11 24.57
N SER A 78 19.12 -24.09 24.48
CA SER A 78 18.79 -22.69 24.78
C SER A 78 19.81 -21.77 24.13
N ILE A 79 19.42 -20.49 23.92
CA ILE A 79 20.31 -19.47 23.37
C ILE A 79 21.60 -19.34 24.23
N SER A 80 21.47 -19.31 25.56
CA SER A 80 22.61 -19.14 26.46
C SER A 80 23.59 -20.31 26.44
N VAL A 81 23.11 -21.55 26.30
CA VAL A 81 23.97 -22.73 26.17
C VAL A 81 24.69 -22.71 24.83
N LEU A 82 24.00 -22.40 23.77
CA LEU A 82 24.61 -22.30 22.43
C LEU A 82 25.60 -21.15 22.33
N ALA A 83 25.29 -19.98 22.89
CA ALA A 83 26.20 -18.83 22.95
C ALA A 83 27.49 -19.16 23.68
N GLN A 84 27.40 -19.90 24.80
CA GLN A 84 28.55 -20.35 25.55
C GLN A 84 29.41 -21.34 24.73
N GLU A 85 28.80 -22.26 24.01
CA GLU A 85 29.49 -23.19 23.12
C GLU A 85 30.22 -22.46 21.98
N ILE A 86 29.55 -21.49 21.33
CA ILE A 86 30.12 -20.64 20.28
C ILE A 86 31.32 -19.90 20.82
N ALA A 87 31.20 -19.26 21.98
CA ALA A 87 32.29 -18.48 22.58
C ALA A 87 33.51 -19.31 22.98
N LEU A 88 33.31 -20.60 23.29
CA LEU A 88 34.39 -21.49 23.75
C LEU A 88 35.07 -22.29 22.61
N THR A 89 34.31 -22.61 21.55
CA THR A 89 34.73 -23.65 20.60
C THR A 89 34.76 -23.20 19.14
N MET A 90 34.13 -22.07 18.79
CA MET A 90 33.96 -21.65 17.40
C MET A 90 34.56 -20.27 17.10
N PRO A 91 35.16 -20.04 15.90
CA PRO A 91 35.45 -21.01 14.86
C PRO A 91 36.70 -21.87 15.18
N ILE A 92 36.60 -23.15 14.88
CA ILE A 92 37.72 -24.10 15.01
C ILE A 92 38.76 -23.81 13.91
N GLY A 93 40.03 -23.59 14.28
CA GLY A 93 41.13 -23.63 13.30
C GLY A 93 41.90 -22.33 13.07
N ARG A 94 41.63 -21.28 13.76
CA ARG A 94 42.55 -20.14 13.92
C ARG A 94 43.25 -20.31 15.27
N ASN A 95 44.60 -20.42 15.24
CA ASN A 95 45.51 -20.64 16.37
C ASN A 95 44.84 -20.44 17.73
N ALA A 96 44.77 -21.48 18.53
CA ALA A 96 43.97 -21.75 19.72
C ALA A 96 43.99 -20.70 20.89
N GLU A 97 43.92 -19.44 20.56
CA GLU A 97 43.78 -18.36 21.55
C GLU A 97 42.48 -17.58 21.24
N ALA A 98 41.41 -17.99 21.89
CA ALA A 98 40.10 -17.39 21.93
C ALA A 98 39.26 -17.38 20.60
N SER A 99 37.98 -17.74 20.71
CA SER A 99 36.96 -17.50 19.67
C SER A 99 36.91 -16.02 19.29
N ASP A 100 36.93 -15.71 18.02
CA ASP A 100 36.71 -14.34 17.54
C ASP A 100 35.28 -13.87 17.76
N CYS A 101 34.35 -14.78 18.08
CA CYS A 101 32.93 -14.53 18.35
C CYS A 101 32.63 -14.81 19.83
N VAL A 102 32.84 -13.81 20.67
CA VAL A 102 32.61 -13.85 22.13
C VAL A 102 31.63 -12.73 22.57
N GLY A 103 31.02 -12.88 23.72
CA GLY A 103 30.07 -11.90 24.28
C GLY A 103 28.89 -11.67 23.31
N GLN A 104 28.56 -10.42 22.99
CA GLN A 104 27.43 -10.08 22.14
C GLN A 104 27.43 -10.80 20.79
N CYS A 105 28.60 -11.00 20.16
CA CYS A 105 28.72 -11.79 18.93
C CYS A 105 28.18 -13.21 19.08
N ALA A 106 28.58 -13.91 20.15
CA ALA A 106 28.11 -15.26 20.43
C ALA A 106 26.61 -15.32 20.75
N ASP A 107 26.12 -14.34 21.47
CA ASP A 107 24.70 -14.22 21.79
C ASP A 107 23.86 -13.99 20.52
N ASP A 108 24.26 -13.08 19.65
CA ASP A 108 23.58 -12.75 18.40
C ASP A 108 23.56 -13.95 17.43
N VAL A 109 24.69 -14.63 17.27
CA VAL A 109 24.80 -15.82 16.42
C VAL A 109 24.00 -16.99 16.99
N ALA A 110 24.02 -17.21 18.30
CA ALA A 110 23.23 -18.24 18.95
C ALA A 110 21.73 -17.98 18.77
N GLU A 111 21.31 -16.75 18.95
CA GLU A 111 19.94 -16.33 18.73
C GLU A 111 19.51 -16.63 17.29
N TYR A 112 20.28 -16.20 16.30
CA TYR A 112 20.02 -16.50 14.90
C TYR A 112 19.89 -18.01 14.62
N ILE A 113 20.83 -18.83 15.06
CA ILE A 113 20.80 -20.29 14.85
C ILE A 113 19.56 -20.91 15.47
N MET A 114 19.18 -20.48 16.67
CA MET A 114 18.00 -21.00 17.37
C MET A 114 16.71 -20.66 16.63
N TYR A 115 16.58 -19.45 16.09
CA TYR A 115 15.40 -19.03 15.36
C TYR A 115 15.37 -19.53 13.92
N ALA A 116 16.48 -19.42 13.18
CA ALA A 116 16.55 -19.77 11.76
C ALA A 116 16.49 -21.28 11.51
N PHE A 117 17.16 -22.08 12.39
CA PHE A 117 17.34 -23.50 12.13
C PHE A 117 16.66 -24.43 13.13
N ASN A 118 16.31 -23.94 14.32
CA ASN A 118 15.77 -24.79 15.41
C ASN A 118 14.34 -24.44 15.84
N GLY A 119 13.65 -23.60 15.05
CA GLY A 119 12.22 -23.37 15.21
C GLY A 119 11.81 -22.68 16.53
N LEU A 120 12.75 -22.02 17.23
CA LEU A 120 12.38 -21.16 18.35
C LEU A 120 11.53 -19.99 17.80
N SER A 121 10.30 -19.89 18.24
CA SER A 121 9.43 -18.78 17.91
C SER A 121 9.79 -17.58 18.79
N LEU A 122 10.05 -16.41 18.20
CA LEU A 122 10.19 -15.12 18.91
C LEU A 122 9.00 -14.83 19.86
N TYR A 123 7.91 -15.55 19.73
CA TYR A 123 6.75 -15.42 20.58
C TYR A 123 7.00 -15.87 22.04
N GLN A 124 8.17 -16.42 22.35
CA GLN A 124 8.62 -16.71 23.70
C GLN A 124 9.74 -15.78 24.21
N ALA A 125 10.22 -14.84 23.43
CA ALA A 125 10.85 -13.67 23.99
C ALA A 125 9.79 -13.00 24.87
N THR A 126 9.86 -13.23 26.16
CA THR A 126 9.07 -12.56 27.16
C THR A 126 9.24 -11.05 26.97
N THR A 127 8.42 -10.44 26.12
CA THR A 127 8.13 -9.04 26.28
C THR A 127 7.54 -8.96 27.67
N SER A 128 8.39 -8.63 28.64
CA SER A 128 7.91 -8.33 29.98
C SER A 128 6.96 -7.15 29.82
N LEU A 129 5.67 -7.45 29.84
CA LEU A 129 4.61 -6.45 29.96
C LEU A 129 4.48 -5.99 31.42
N ASP A 130 5.53 -6.24 32.25
CA ASP A 130 5.60 -5.79 33.62
C ASP A 130 5.47 -4.26 33.65
N GLY A 131 4.43 -3.77 34.27
CA GLY A 131 4.08 -2.36 34.35
C GLY A 131 3.20 -1.85 33.20
N VAL A 132 2.86 -2.68 32.20
CA VAL A 132 1.84 -2.36 31.20
C VAL A 132 0.48 -2.92 31.66
N SER A 133 -0.49 -2.06 31.85
CA SER A 133 -1.87 -2.46 32.12
C SER A 133 -2.75 -2.21 30.89
N ALA A 134 -3.61 -3.18 30.58
CA ALA A 134 -4.61 -2.98 29.54
C ALA A 134 -5.55 -1.82 29.92
N LEU A 135 -5.89 -0.99 28.95
CA LEU A 135 -6.90 0.04 29.15
C LEU A 135 -8.26 -0.59 29.49
N PRO A 136 -9.08 0.06 30.33
CA PRO A 136 -10.47 -0.33 30.50
C PRO A 136 -11.19 -0.46 29.15
N LEU A 137 -12.06 -1.45 28.98
CA LEU A 137 -12.75 -1.67 27.71
C LEU A 137 -13.52 -0.45 27.21
N THR A 138 -14.06 0.39 28.11
CA THR A 138 -14.72 1.65 27.74
C THR A 138 -13.75 2.68 27.15
N SER A 139 -12.52 2.74 27.65
CA SER A 139 -11.48 3.59 27.09
C SER A 139 -10.99 3.05 25.73
N THR A 140 -10.85 1.73 25.64
CA THR A 140 -10.53 1.04 24.37
C THR A 140 -11.63 1.27 23.34
N LEU A 141 -12.91 1.18 23.73
CA LEU A 141 -14.05 1.49 22.88
C LEU A 141 -13.97 2.92 22.33
N ARG A 142 -13.73 3.90 23.23
CA ARG A 142 -13.60 5.31 22.82
C ARG A 142 -12.48 5.50 21.79
N ASN A 143 -11.32 4.93 22.05
CA ASN A 143 -10.19 5.03 21.12
C ASN A 143 -10.51 4.36 19.78
N ALA A 144 -11.12 3.18 19.81
CA ALA A 144 -11.48 2.44 18.60
C ALA A 144 -12.51 3.19 17.75
N THR A 145 -13.60 3.70 18.33
CA THR A 145 -14.63 4.43 17.57
C THR A 145 -14.11 5.74 16.99
N VAL A 146 -13.23 6.46 17.71
CA VAL A 146 -12.60 7.67 17.20
C VAL A 146 -11.65 7.36 16.03
N GLN A 147 -10.85 6.31 16.14
CA GLN A 147 -9.90 5.93 15.08
C GLN A 147 -10.61 5.33 13.86
N LEU A 148 -11.60 4.47 14.07
CA LEU A 148 -12.24 3.70 13.01
C LEU A 148 -13.41 4.43 12.34
N ALA A 149 -14.12 5.29 13.05
CA ALA A 149 -15.30 5.96 12.54
C ALA A 149 -15.31 7.48 12.77
N GLY A 150 -14.23 8.05 13.32
CA GLY A 150 -14.13 9.49 13.55
C GLY A 150 -15.13 10.06 14.57
N ARG A 151 -15.80 9.20 15.36
CA ARG A 151 -16.84 9.57 16.32
C ARG A 151 -16.63 9.01 17.71
N LEU A 152 -17.22 9.63 18.70
CA LEU A 152 -17.29 9.05 20.05
C LEU A 152 -18.29 7.89 20.09
N PRO A 153 -18.11 6.94 21.03
CA PRO A 153 -19.11 5.90 21.24
C PRO A 153 -20.40 6.51 21.77
N THR A 154 -21.53 5.92 21.42
CA THR A 154 -22.82 6.28 21.97
C THR A 154 -22.96 5.75 23.42
N ASP A 155 -23.92 6.31 24.18
CA ASP A 155 -24.23 5.82 25.53
C ASP A 155 -24.71 4.35 25.51
N ALA A 156 -25.44 3.96 24.46
CA ALA A 156 -25.88 2.57 24.28
C ALA A 156 -24.71 1.61 24.05
N GLU A 157 -23.74 1.98 23.21
CA GLU A 157 -22.52 1.20 22.96
C GLU A 157 -21.67 1.07 24.22
N THR A 158 -21.50 2.18 24.93
CA THR A 158 -20.77 2.20 26.21
C THR A 158 -21.46 1.30 27.26
N THR A 159 -22.78 1.39 27.37
CA THR A 159 -23.58 0.55 28.29
C THR A 159 -23.47 -0.93 27.91
N GLN A 160 -23.51 -1.24 26.59
CA GLN A 160 -23.35 -2.62 26.12
C GLN A 160 -21.99 -3.20 26.53
N VAL A 161 -20.91 -2.43 26.33
CA VAL A 161 -19.55 -2.87 26.71
C VAL A 161 -19.41 -3.04 28.23
N ILE A 162 -20.03 -2.17 29.04
CA ILE A 162 -20.03 -2.31 30.51
C ILE A 162 -20.71 -3.60 30.93
N ASN A 163 -21.86 -3.95 30.35
CA ASN A 163 -22.69 -5.07 30.75
C ASN A 163 -22.16 -6.41 30.20
N GLU A 164 -21.63 -6.44 29.00
CA GLU A 164 -21.27 -7.66 28.27
C GLU A 164 -19.74 -7.85 28.13
N GLY A 165 -18.93 -6.89 28.60
CA GLY A 165 -17.48 -6.97 28.56
C GLY A 165 -16.93 -7.09 27.12
N GLU A 166 -16.00 -8.02 26.92
CA GLU A 166 -15.34 -8.24 25.63
C GLU A 166 -16.32 -8.66 24.53
N ALA A 167 -17.35 -9.44 24.87
CA ALA A 167 -18.37 -9.83 23.90
C ALA A 167 -19.15 -8.60 23.38
N GLY A 168 -19.52 -7.69 24.29
CA GLY A 168 -20.14 -6.42 23.93
C GLY A 168 -19.24 -5.54 23.09
N PHE A 169 -17.98 -5.44 23.43
CA PHE A 169 -16.99 -4.70 22.64
C PHE A 169 -16.89 -5.23 21.20
N ASN A 170 -16.75 -6.55 21.04
CA ASN A 170 -16.67 -7.18 19.73
C ASN A 170 -17.95 -6.97 18.89
N ALA A 171 -19.12 -7.01 19.54
CA ALA A 171 -20.39 -6.76 18.88
C ALA A 171 -20.54 -5.29 18.43
N VAL A 172 -20.08 -4.33 19.24
CA VAL A 172 -20.04 -2.92 18.86
C VAL A 172 -19.08 -2.71 17.69
N MET A 173 -17.87 -3.24 17.76
CA MET A 173 -16.89 -3.10 16.67
C MET A 173 -17.39 -3.67 15.36
N ALA A 174 -18.10 -4.81 15.39
CA ALA A 174 -18.70 -5.38 14.18
C ALA A 174 -19.74 -4.46 13.54
N ARG A 175 -20.46 -3.64 14.33
CA ARG A 175 -21.39 -2.62 13.79
C ARG A 175 -20.65 -1.41 13.26
N VAL A 176 -19.71 -0.86 14.05
CA VAL A 176 -18.90 0.30 13.65
C VAL A 176 -18.20 0.08 12.31
N MET A 177 -17.65 -1.11 12.07
CA MET A 177 -17.02 -1.45 10.80
C MET A 177 -18.00 -1.61 9.61
N ASN A 178 -19.31 -1.50 9.83
CA ASN A 178 -20.31 -1.46 8.77
C ASN A 178 -20.92 -0.07 8.57
N GLU A 179 -20.52 0.92 9.36
CA GLU A 179 -20.94 2.32 9.20
C GLU A 179 -20.24 2.97 8.00
N ASP A 180 -20.88 3.93 7.37
CA ASP A 180 -20.27 4.66 6.25
C ASP A 180 -19.07 5.49 6.72
N GLU A 181 -19.09 6.01 7.94
CA GLU A 181 -18.00 6.73 8.57
C GLU A 181 -16.71 5.90 8.65
N PHE A 182 -16.83 4.58 8.84
CA PHE A 182 -15.68 3.68 8.79
C PHE A 182 -15.03 3.68 7.40
N TYR A 183 -15.82 3.66 6.34
CA TYR A 183 -15.28 3.69 4.96
C TYR A 183 -14.72 5.05 4.59
N VAL A 184 -15.27 6.13 5.13
CA VAL A 184 -14.67 7.48 5.01
C VAL A 184 -13.28 7.48 5.66
N ARG A 185 -13.15 6.97 6.90
CA ARG A 185 -11.85 6.88 7.59
C ARG A 185 -10.87 5.97 6.85
N LEU A 186 -11.34 4.85 6.32
CA LEU A 186 -10.53 3.94 5.52
C LEU A 186 -9.96 4.65 4.28
N THR A 187 -10.80 5.41 3.58
CA THR A 187 -10.41 6.24 2.44
C THR A 187 -9.35 7.27 2.84
N GLU A 188 -9.52 7.99 3.96
CA GLU A 188 -8.55 8.97 4.46
C GLU A 188 -7.20 8.34 4.75
N ILE A 189 -7.16 7.20 5.46
CA ILE A 189 -5.93 6.48 5.80
C ILE A 189 -5.17 6.08 4.53
N PHE A 190 -5.86 5.50 3.54
CA PHE A 190 -5.20 5.09 2.30
C PHE A 190 -4.85 6.28 1.40
N ASN A 191 -5.61 7.38 1.49
CA ASN A 191 -5.24 8.62 0.82
C ASN A 191 -3.92 9.19 1.35
N ASP A 192 -3.66 9.09 2.65
CA ASP A 192 -2.36 9.49 3.23
C ASP A 192 -1.19 8.65 2.66
N VAL A 193 -1.45 7.39 2.27
CA VAL A 193 -0.45 6.53 1.62
C VAL A 193 -0.25 6.87 0.15
N PHE A 194 -1.34 7.08 -0.60
CA PHE A 194 -1.30 7.23 -2.07
C PHE A 194 -1.36 8.68 -2.53
N LEU A 195 -1.79 9.63 -1.67
CA LEU A 195 -1.92 11.07 -1.95
C LEU A 195 -2.73 11.34 -3.22
N THR A 196 -3.90 10.75 -3.32
CA THR A 196 -4.78 10.83 -4.50
C THR A 196 -5.58 12.13 -4.52
N ASP A 197 -5.75 12.79 -3.37
CA ASP A 197 -6.47 14.05 -3.20
C ASP A 197 -5.92 15.17 -4.08
N LYS A 198 -4.63 15.13 -4.43
CA LYS A 198 -4.03 16.08 -5.38
C LYS A 198 -4.67 16.07 -6.76
N TYR A 199 -5.39 15.00 -7.11
CA TYR A 199 -6.10 14.87 -8.40
C TYR A 199 -7.59 15.24 -8.29
N LEU A 200 -8.09 15.44 -7.08
CA LEU A 200 -9.46 15.86 -6.84
C LEU A 200 -9.60 17.37 -7.02
N ARG A 201 -10.67 17.78 -7.67
CA ARG A 201 -10.97 19.19 -7.82
C ARG A 201 -11.68 19.70 -6.55
N VAL A 202 -11.08 20.67 -5.88
CA VAL A 202 -11.62 21.24 -4.64
C VAL A 202 -12.65 22.34 -4.93
N ASN A 203 -12.48 23.03 -6.04
CA ASN A 203 -13.43 24.05 -6.55
C ASN A 203 -13.08 24.43 -8.00
N GLN A 204 -13.93 25.26 -8.64
CA GLN A 204 -13.73 25.69 -10.03
C GLN A 204 -12.40 26.45 -10.28
N PHE A 205 -11.75 27.00 -9.25
CA PHE A 205 -10.52 27.79 -9.39
C PHE A 205 -9.27 26.97 -9.12
N ASN A 206 -9.36 25.92 -8.29
CA ASN A 206 -8.26 25.02 -7.96
C ASN A 206 -8.43 23.72 -8.74
N GLY A 207 -8.10 23.78 -10.03
CA GLY A 207 -8.11 22.58 -10.87
C GLY A 207 -7.08 21.58 -10.36
N ALA A 208 -7.54 20.38 -10.02
CA ALA A 208 -6.67 19.24 -9.84
C ALA A 208 -5.91 18.93 -11.15
N LEU A 209 -4.80 18.22 -11.03
CA LEU A 209 -4.14 17.67 -12.20
C LEU A 209 -5.12 16.71 -12.91
N ASN A 210 -5.41 16.97 -14.17
CA ASN A 210 -6.36 16.17 -14.93
C ASN A 210 -5.74 14.82 -15.31
N LEU A 211 -6.22 13.74 -14.71
CA LEU A 211 -5.79 12.38 -15.03
C LEU A 211 -6.20 11.93 -16.43
N LEU A 212 -7.21 12.58 -16.99
CA LEU A 212 -7.77 12.28 -18.31
C LEU A 212 -7.23 13.20 -19.42
N ASP A 213 -6.22 14.04 -19.13
CA ASP A 213 -5.61 14.94 -20.09
C ASP A 213 -4.73 14.18 -21.13
N SER A 214 -5.35 13.25 -21.83
CA SER A 214 -4.73 12.49 -22.92
C SER A 214 -5.82 11.93 -23.82
N ASP A 215 -5.53 11.83 -25.11
CA ASP A 215 -6.47 11.33 -26.11
C ASP A 215 -6.55 9.79 -26.16
N ASP A 216 -5.95 9.10 -25.20
CA ASP A 216 -5.80 7.64 -25.20
C ASP A 216 -7.09 6.90 -24.76
N TYR A 217 -8.10 7.58 -24.25
CA TYR A 217 -9.37 6.94 -23.87
C TYR A 217 -10.42 7.06 -24.96
N PRO A 218 -11.21 5.99 -25.21
CA PRO A 218 -12.14 5.95 -26.35
C PRO A 218 -13.14 7.08 -26.36
N ASN A 219 -13.66 7.45 -25.21
CA ASN A 219 -14.75 8.41 -25.05
C ASN A 219 -14.39 9.50 -24.04
N LYS A 220 -13.15 9.98 -24.04
CA LYS A 220 -12.69 11.02 -23.11
C LYS A 220 -13.68 12.17 -22.97
N ASN A 221 -14.15 12.68 -24.11
CA ASN A 221 -15.07 13.83 -24.19
C ASN A 221 -16.49 13.38 -24.58
N TRP A 222 -16.97 12.23 -24.08
CA TRP A 222 -18.30 11.70 -24.37
C TRP A 222 -19.41 12.73 -24.14
N TYR A 223 -19.21 13.63 -23.19
CA TYR A 223 -20.16 14.67 -22.80
C TYR A 223 -20.35 15.74 -23.88
N ASP A 224 -19.35 15.99 -24.76
CA ASP A 224 -19.49 16.94 -25.88
C ASP A 224 -20.57 16.48 -26.87
N SER A 225 -20.64 15.18 -27.12
CA SER A 225 -21.67 14.60 -28.00
C SER A 225 -23.03 14.44 -27.28
N ALA A 226 -23.02 14.24 -25.98
CA ALA A 226 -24.25 14.09 -25.17
C ALA A 226 -24.92 15.43 -24.90
N TYR A 227 -24.15 16.50 -24.80
CA TYR A 227 -24.59 17.87 -24.51
C TYR A 227 -23.95 18.83 -25.52
N PRO A 228 -24.41 18.83 -26.78
CA PRO A 228 -23.84 19.66 -27.83
C PRO A 228 -24.13 21.15 -27.60
N ASN A 229 -23.24 22.01 -28.12
CA ASN A 229 -23.50 23.44 -28.14
C ASN A 229 -24.76 23.73 -28.96
N VAL A 230 -25.61 24.65 -28.43
CA VAL A 230 -26.80 25.09 -29.09
C VAL A 230 -26.55 26.49 -29.69
N GLU A 231 -26.49 26.55 -31.01
CA GLU A 231 -26.32 27.84 -31.72
C GLU A 231 -27.67 28.59 -31.82
N GLY A 232 -27.65 29.86 -31.48
CA GLY A 232 -28.82 30.76 -31.63
C GLY A 232 -28.82 31.92 -30.64
N GLU A 233 -29.57 32.96 -30.99
CA GLU A 233 -29.70 34.18 -30.17
C GLU A 233 -31.03 34.23 -29.38
N GLU A 234 -31.93 33.28 -29.61
CA GLU A 234 -33.21 33.22 -28.88
C GLU A 234 -32.98 32.80 -27.42
N PRO A 235 -33.71 33.39 -26.47
CA PRO A 235 -33.50 33.11 -25.03
C PRO A 235 -33.60 31.62 -24.66
N GLU A 236 -34.45 30.85 -25.33
CA GLU A 236 -34.58 29.41 -25.11
C GLU A 236 -33.36 28.61 -25.57
N GLN A 237 -32.73 29.05 -26.68
CA GLN A 237 -31.51 28.44 -27.20
C GLN A 237 -30.33 28.74 -26.29
N GLN A 238 -30.20 29.98 -25.80
CA GLN A 238 -29.19 30.37 -24.83
C GLN A 238 -29.34 29.60 -23.51
N ALA A 239 -30.52 29.50 -22.98
CA ALA A 239 -30.80 28.75 -21.77
C ALA A 239 -30.43 27.24 -21.92
N GLN A 240 -30.71 26.66 -23.09
CA GLN A 240 -30.34 25.26 -23.37
C GLN A 240 -28.81 25.08 -23.53
N ASP A 241 -28.11 26.06 -24.10
CA ASP A 241 -26.65 26.03 -24.20
C ASP A 241 -26.00 26.16 -22.83
N ASP A 242 -26.51 27.02 -21.94
CA ASP A 242 -26.04 27.15 -20.56
C ASP A 242 -26.19 25.82 -19.81
N ILE A 243 -27.34 25.15 -19.92
CA ILE A 243 -27.59 23.82 -19.33
C ILE A 243 -26.60 22.78 -19.88
N ASN A 244 -26.35 22.80 -21.18
CA ASN A 244 -25.42 21.84 -21.81
C ASN A 244 -23.99 22.12 -21.40
N ASP A 245 -23.57 23.38 -21.27
CA ASP A 245 -22.24 23.75 -20.79
C ASP A 245 -22.02 23.32 -19.34
N ASP A 246 -22.97 23.54 -18.47
CA ASP A 246 -22.95 23.10 -17.09
C ASP A 246 -22.86 21.56 -16.98
N ASN A 247 -23.62 20.84 -17.81
CA ASN A 247 -23.56 19.38 -17.86
C ASN A 247 -22.18 18.87 -18.35
N ARG A 248 -21.58 19.52 -19.35
CA ARG A 248 -20.22 19.18 -19.83
C ARG A 248 -19.18 19.38 -18.73
N GLY A 249 -19.21 20.55 -18.08
CA GLY A 249 -18.33 20.88 -16.96
C GLY A 249 -18.45 19.88 -15.81
N CYS A 250 -19.67 19.57 -15.42
CA CYS A 250 -20.00 18.60 -14.39
C CYS A 250 -19.48 17.19 -14.74
N ALA A 251 -19.79 16.70 -15.94
CA ALA A 251 -19.36 15.38 -16.37
C ALA A 251 -17.84 15.22 -16.40
N ASN A 252 -17.14 16.26 -16.86
CA ASN A 252 -15.66 16.27 -16.88
C ASN A 252 -15.10 16.15 -15.46
N ILE A 253 -15.60 16.95 -14.52
CA ILE A 253 -15.11 16.94 -13.13
C ILE A 253 -15.35 15.58 -12.48
N PHE A 254 -16.57 15.07 -12.54
CA PHE A 254 -16.89 13.79 -11.90
C PHE A 254 -16.21 12.59 -12.56
N ALA A 255 -15.93 12.65 -13.86
CA ALA A 255 -15.14 11.63 -14.53
C ALA A 255 -13.69 11.64 -14.01
N ASN A 256 -13.05 12.82 -13.91
CA ASN A 256 -11.70 12.95 -13.39
C ASN A 256 -11.61 12.52 -11.91
N ASP A 257 -12.54 12.98 -11.09
CA ASP A 257 -12.56 12.64 -9.66
C ASP A 257 -12.80 11.13 -9.44
N ALA A 258 -13.63 10.51 -10.28
CA ALA A 258 -13.82 9.06 -10.24
C ALA A 258 -12.52 8.29 -10.51
N VAL A 259 -11.78 8.70 -11.55
CA VAL A 259 -10.48 8.09 -11.88
C VAL A 259 -9.47 8.29 -10.76
N ALA A 260 -9.48 9.44 -10.09
CA ALA A 260 -8.64 9.70 -8.93
C ALA A 260 -8.99 8.81 -7.73
N ARG A 261 -10.27 8.45 -7.58
CA ARG A 261 -10.78 7.64 -6.46
C ARG A 261 -10.74 6.13 -6.70
N GLU A 262 -10.59 5.67 -7.95
CA GLU A 262 -10.77 4.24 -8.31
C GLU A 262 -9.96 3.28 -7.42
N GLY A 263 -8.73 3.64 -7.03
CA GLY A 263 -7.92 2.82 -6.14
C GLY A 263 -8.43 2.78 -4.69
N LEU A 264 -8.92 3.90 -4.18
CA LEU A 264 -9.52 3.99 -2.84
C LEU A 264 -10.88 3.27 -2.80
N GLU A 265 -11.67 3.39 -3.85
CA GLU A 265 -12.95 2.67 -3.96
C GLU A 265 -12.76 1.16 -4.16
N LEU A 266 -11.65 0.72 -4.78
CA LEU A 266 -11.28 -0.69 -4.80
C LEU A 266 -11.05 -1.22 -3.37
N ILE A 267 -10.37 -0.46 -2.51
CA ILE A 267 -10.15 -0.84 -1.11
C ILE A 267 -11.49 -0.92 -0.37
N ASN A 268 -12.33 0.09 -0.50
CA ASN A 268 -13.67 0.10 0.09
C ASN A 268 -14.50 -1.11 -0.38
N TYR A 269 -14.47 -1.42 -1.67
CA TYR A 269 -15.17 -2.56 -2.23
C TYR A 269 -14.67 -3.90 -1.69
N ILE A 270 -13.35 -4.09 -1.59
CA ILE A 270 -12.73 -5.30 -1.04
C ILE A 270 -13.18 -5.49 0.42
N VAL A 271 -13.09 -4.45 1.24
CA VAL A 271 -13.42 -4.51 2.66
C VAL A 271 -14.94 -4.70 2.86
N ARG A 272 -15.76 -3.92 2.20
CA ARG A 272 -17.24 -3.95 2.31
C ARG A 272 -17.80 -5.32 1.90
N ASN A 273 -17.20 -5.96 0.91
CA ASN A 273 -17.65 -7.25 0.38
C ASN A 273 -16.85 -8.44 0.96
N ASN A 274 -16.03 -8.22 2.00
CA ASN A 274 -15.23 -9.26 2.65
C ASN A 274 -14.40 -10.10 1.66
N ARG A 275 -13.81 -9.46 0.67
CA ARG A 275 -12.98 -10.09 -0.35
C ARG A 275 -11.54 -10.29 0.14
N PRO A 276 -10.75 -11.16 -0.47
CA PRO A 276 -9.34 -11.30 -0.15
C PRO A 276 -8.58 -9.98 -0.33
N ILE A 277 -7.78 -9.59 0.66
CA ILE A 277 -6.98 -8.34 0.57
C ILE A 277 -5.98 -8.36 -0.59
N THR A 278 -5.56 -9.54 -1.03
CA THR A 278 -4.71 -9.71 -2.20
C THR A 278 -5.30 -9.11 -3.47
N GLU A 279 -6.63 -8.93 -3.54
CA GLU A 279 -7.28 -8.26 -4.68
C GLU A 279 -6.83 -6.80 -4.83
N LEU A 280 -6.31 -6.19 -3.76
CA LEU A 280 -5.71 -4.85 -3.87
C LEU A 280 -4.65 -4.76 -4.99
N VAL A 281 -3.92 -5.85 -5.22
CA VAL A 281 -2.85 -5.93 -6.25
C VAL A 281 -3.09 -7.02 -7.30
N THR A 282 -4.19 -7.77 -7.21
CA THR A 282 -4.48 -8.88 -8.13
C THR A 282 -5.86 -8.81 -8.78
N ALA A 283 -6.70 -7.81 -8.43
CA ALA A 283 -8.01 -7.67 -9.05
C ALA A 283 -7.89 -7.52 -10.57
N ASP A 284 -8.68 -8.28 -11.31
CA ASP A 284 -8.76 -8.22 -12.77
C ASP A 284 -9.83 -7.21 -13.27
N TYR A 285 -10.15 -6.22 -12.43
CA TYR A 285 -11.13 -5.17 -12.65
C TYR A 285 -10.67 -3.88 -11.96
N THR A 286 -11.26 -2.75 -12.35
CA THR A 286 -11.17 -1.46 -11.65
C THR A 286 -12.54 -1.01 -11.14
N MET A 287 -12.59 0.09 -10.39
CA MET A 287 -13.83 0.69 -9.91
C MET A 287 -14.22 1.88 -10.78
N VAL A 288 -15.44 1.90 -11.24
CA VAL A 288 -15.98 3.01 -12.06
C VAL A 288 -17.29 3.51 -11.48
N ASN A 289 -17.53 4.81 -11.56
CA ASN A 289 -18.86 5.40 -11.45
C ASN A 289 -19.47 5.58 -12.85
N TRP A 290 -20.70 6.11 -12.93
CA TRP A 290 -21.36 6.34 -14.20
C TRP A 290 -20.56 7.22 -15.17
N TYR A 291 -19.85 8.22 -14.65
CA TYR A 291 -19.08 9.19 -15.46
C TYR A 291 -17.79 8.57 -16.01
N SER A 292 -17.00 7.91 -15.18
CA SER A 292 -15.76 7.27 -15.62
C SER A 292 -16.01 6.02 -16.46
N GLN A 293 -17.13 5.31 -16.25
CA GLN A 293 -17.56 4.22 -17.13
C GLN A 293 -17.68 4.67 -18.58
N LYS A 294 -18.25 5.88 -18.79
CA LYS A 294 -18.39 6.46 -20.15
C LYS A 294 -17.05 6.77 -20.78
N VAL A 295 -16.12 7.35 -20.00
CA VAL A 295 -14.78 7.67 -20.48
C VAL A 295 -14.00 6.41 -20.90
N TYR A 296 -14.07 5.37 -20.08
CA TYR A 296 -13.35 4.12 -20.30
C TYR A 296 -14.02 3.19 -21.31
N ASP A 297 -15.27 3.43 -21.69
CA ASP A 297 -16.11 2.45 -22.38
C ASP A 297 -16.07 1.10 -21.66
N ALA A 298 -16.18 1.17 -20.31
CA ALA A 298 -15.95 0.02 -19.47
C ALA A 298 -17.19 -0.87 -19.36
N GLU A 299 -16.97 -2.18 -19.33
CA GLU A 299 -18.00 -3.18 -19.12
C GLU A 299 -18.10 -3.53 -17.64
N LEU A 300 -19.31 -3.40 -17.06
CA LEU A 300 -19.54 -3.78 -15.67
C LEU A 300 -19.35 -5.30 -15.49
N VAL A 301 -18.67 -5.69 -14.40
CA VAL A 301 -18.49 -7.11 -14.04
C VAL A 301 -19.85 -7.81 -13.83
N ASN A 302 -20.83 -7.06 -13.27
CA ASN A 302 -22.23 -7.49 -13.27
C ASN A 302 -23.01 -6.65 -14.30
N PRO A 303 -23.38 -7.20 -15.46
CA PRO A 303 -24.09 -6.47 -16.51
C PRO A 303 -25.48 -5.97 -16.10
N GLU A 304 -26.10 -6.57 -15.08
CA GLU A 304 -27.41 -6.15 -14.57
C GLU A 304 -27.31 -5.01 -13.53
N ALA A 305 -26.09 -4.63 -13.13
CA ALA A 305 -25.91 -3.53 -12.18
C ALA A 305 -26.25 -2.19 -12.84
N THR A 306 -26.93 -1.34 -12.06
CA THR A 306 -27.30 0.02 -12.47
C THR A 306 -26.70 1.03 -11.51
N PHE A 307 -26.42 2.23 -12.00
CA PHE A 307 -25.96 3.33 -11.17
C PHE A 307 -27.14 4.07 -10.55
N SER A 308 -26.97 4.45 -9.30
CA SER A 308 -27.94 5.24 -8.53
C SER A 308 -28.12 6.62 -9.14
N GLN A 309 -29.34 7.15 -9.03
CA GLN A 309 -29.66 8.53 -9.39
C GLN A 309 -30.11 9.27 -8.13
N LEU A 310 -29.64 10.49 -7.99
CA LEU A 310 -29.99 11.40 -6.92
C LEU A 310 -31.27 12.14 -7.26
N SER A 311 -31.99 12.65 -6.25
CA SER A 311 -33.15 13.50 -6.42
C SER A 311 -32.76 14.90 -6.96
N ASP A 312 -33.73 15.67 -7.45
CA ASP A 312 -33.47 17.04 -7.91
C ASP A 312 -32.93 17.96 -6.80
N GLU A 313 -33.24 17.67 -5.54
CA GLU A 313 -32.77 18.43 -4.38
C GLU A 313 -31.31 18.08 -4.03
N GLU A 314 -30.82 16.94 -4.50
CA GLU A 314 -29.45 16.41 -4.27
C GLU A 314 -28.58 16.55 -5.51
N ALA A 315 -28.89 17.45 -6.43
CA ALA A 315 -28.16 17.64 -7.69
C ALA A 315 -26.63 17.69 -7.46
N PRO A 316 -25.85 16.71 -7.95
CA PRO A 316 -24.48 16.56 -7.52
C PRO A 316 -23.59 17.72 -7.90
N CYS A 317 -23.87 18.39 -9.03
CA CYS A 317 -23.02 19.50 -9.47
C CYS A 317 -23.20 20.77 -8.66
N GLU A 318 -24.43 21.18 -8.38
CA GLU A 318 -24.69 22.38 -7.59
C GLU A 318 -24.20 22.22 -6.15
N ALA A 319 -24.34 21.02 -5.57
CA ALA A 319 -23.93 20.75 -4.20
C ALA A 319 -22.41 20.74 -4.01
N TYR A 320 -21.66 20.31 -5.02
CA TYR A 320 -20.21 20.11 -4.90
C TYR A 320 -19.36 21.14 -5.63
N TYR A 321 -19.90 21.78 -6.69
CA TYR A 321 -19.12 22.70 -7.51
C TYR A 321 -19.90 23.97 -7.81
N TYR A 322 -19.52 25.02 -7.14
CA TYR A 322 -20.08 26.34 -7.37
C TYR A 322 -19.86 26.77 -8.84
N GLY A 323 -20.93 27.06 -9.55
CA GLY A 323 -20.90 27.56 -10.93
C GLY A 323 -21.55 26.66 -11.99
N TYR A 324 -22.11 25.52 -11.58
CA TYR A 324 -22.84 24.62 -12.50
C TYR A 324 -24.31 24.45 -12.03
N SER A 325 -24.99 25.60 -11.83
CA SER A 325 -26.31 25.63 -11.23
C SER A 325 -27.43 25.05 -12.12
N ASP A 326 -27.22 25.09 -13.43
CA ASP A 326 -28.19 24.64 -14.43
C ASP A 326 -27.94 23.17 -14.87
N ALA A 327 -26.93 22.50 -14.30
CA ALA A 327 -26.63 21.10 -14.61
C ALA A 327 -27.81 20.18 -14.25
N THR A 328 -28.20 19.31 -15.18
CA THR A 328 -29.28 18.34 -15.01
C THR A 328 -28.86 16.93 -14.77
N LEU A 329 -27.53 16.68 -14.68
CA LEU A 329 -26.98 15.37 -14.35
C LEU A 329 -27.37 14.94 -12.94
N ARG A 330 -27.79 13.67 -12.78
CA ARG A 330 -28.33 13.14 -11.51
C ARG A 330 -27.68 11.85 -11.05
N TYR A 331 -26.70 11.32 -11.80
CA TYR A 331 -26.02 10.11 -11.36
C TYR A 331 -25.13 10.40 -10.16
N ASP A 332 -25.21 9.51 -9.14
CA ASP A 332 -24.40 9.63 -7.93
C ASP A 332 -22.92 9.45 -8.28
N PRO A 333 -22.07 10.46 -8.06
CA PRO A 333 -20.64 10.38 -8.35
C PRO A 333 -19.87 9.43 -7.43
N TYR A 334 -20.48 9.00 -6.32
CA TYR A 334 -19.88 8.08 -5.35
C TYR A 334 -20.42 6.66 -5.44
N ASP A 335 -21.34 6.37 -6.37
CA ASP A 335 -21.79 5.00 -6.63
C ASP A 335 -20.83 4.27 -7.58
N PHE A 336 -19.88 3.52 -7.01
CA PHE A 336 -18.87 2.80 -7.76
C PHE A 336 -19.22 1.33 -7.97
N LYS A 337 -18.92 0.81 -9.16
CA LYS A 337 -19.12 -0.59 -9.55
C LYS A 337 -17.83 -1.17 -10.12
N PRO A 338 -17.54 -2.46 -9.88
CA PRO A 338 -16.42 -3.12 -10.55
C PRO A 338 -16.67 -3.26 -12.04
N ALA A 339 -15.65 -2.92 -12.84
CA ALA A 339 -15.71 -2.94 -14.30
C ALA A 339 -14.37 -3.31 -14.93
N LYS A 340 -14.42 -3.75 -16.18
CA LYS A 340 -13.24 -4.04 -17.00
C LYS A 340 -13.09 -3.00 -18.10
N ILE A 341 -11.88 -2.47 -18.24
CA ILE A 341 -11.51 -1.61 -19.36
C ILE A 341 -11.01 -2.52 -20.47
N ASN A 342 -11.80 -2.70 -21.51
CA ASN A 342 -11.49 -3.69 -22.52
C ASN A 342 -10.55 -3.17 -23.60
N ARG A 343 -10.45 -1.84 -23.78
CA ARG A 343 -9.60 -1.24 -24.83
C ARG A 343 -9.23 0.20 -24.50
N GLN A 344 -8.14 0.66 -25.11
CA GLN A 344 -7.82 2.07 -25.34
C GLN A 344 -7.96 2.40 -26.83
N LEU A 345 -8.03 3.69 -27.17
CA LEU A 345 -8.45 4.17 -28.50
C LEU A 345 -7.77 3.47 -29.68
N GLU A 346 -6.48 3.20 -29.61
CA GLU A 346 -5.70 2.59 -30.70
C GLU A 346 -5.40 1.10 -30.49
N HIS A 347 -5.92 0.49 -29.41
CA HIS A 347 -5.57 -0.87 -29.04
C HIS A 347 -6.81 -1.74 -28.89
N THR A 348 -6.82 -2.84 -29.62
CA THR A 348 -7.91 -3.83 -29.59
C THR A 348 -7.74 -4.91 -28.52
N THR A 349 -6.62 -4.90 -27.80
CA THR A 349 -6.35 -5.87 -26.73
C THR A 349 -6.87 -5.38 -25.40
N ALA A 350 -7.46 -6.28 -24.63
CA ALA A 350 -7.88 -5.99 -23.27
C ALA A 350 -6.73 -5.40 -22.43
N ILE A 351 -7.06 -4.43 -21.60
CA ILE A 351 -6.10 -3.83 -20.66
C ILE A 351 -5.97 -4.77 -19.47
N PRO A 352 -4.77 -5.26 -19.13
CA PRO A 352 -4.60 -6.08 -17.94
C PRO A 352 -4.82 -5.23 -16.69
N HIS A 353 -5.65 -5.73 -15.78
CA HIS A 353 -5.81 -5.16 -14.47
C HIS A 353 -4.97 -5.93 -13.44
N ALA A 354 -4.36 -5.21 -12.51
CA ALA A 354 -3.66 -5.73 -11.34
C ALA A 354 -3.98 -4.85 -10.13
N GLY A 355 -5.27 -4.77 -9.82
CA GLY A 355 -5.79 -3.93 -8.76
C GLY A 355 -5.32 -2.48 -8.90
N ILE A 356 -4.90 -1.88 -7.77
CA ILE A 356 -4.44 -0.49 -7.71
C ILE A 356 -3.21 -0.22 -8.57
N LEU A 357 -2.33 -1.22 -8.78
CA LEU A 357 -1.06 -1.06 -9.48
C LEU A 357 -1.22 -0.63 -10.95
N THR A 358 -2.35 -0.92 -11.55
CA THR A 358 -2.66 -0.56 -12.95
C THR A 358 -3.74 0.52 -13.06
N SER A 359 -4.16 1.10 -11.95
CA SER A 359 -5.07 2.24 -11.97
C SER A 359 -4.40 3.48 -12.55
N ALA A 360 -5.17 4.30 -13.25
CA ALA A 360 -4.66 5.55 -13.84
C ALA A 360 -4.09 6.47 -12.75
N MET A 361 -4.72 6.49 -11.58
CA MET A 361 -4.27 7.25 -10.43
C MET A 361 -2.86 6.82 -9.98
N PHE A 362 -2.64 5.52 -9.71
CA PHE A 362 -1.34 5.01 -9.24
C PHE A 362 -0.24 5.25 -10.27
N LEU A 363 -0.52 4.95 -11.53
CA LEU A 363 0.46 5.09 -12.61
C LEU A 363 0.86 6.55 -12.87
N ASN A 364 -0.06 7.50 -12.68
CA ASN A 364 0.23 8.94 -12.76
C ASN A 364 0.90 9.47 -11.50
N ARG A 365 0.53 8.94 -10.33
CA ARG A 365 1.15 9.36 -9.06
C ARG A 365 2.62 8.98 -8.99
N PHE A 366 2.96 7.83 -9.54
CA PHE A 366 4.31 7.28 -9.60
C PHE A 366 4.77 7.11 -11.06
N PRO A 367 5.06 8.22 -11.78
CA PRO A 367 5.29 8.18 -13.21
C PRO A 367 6.64 7.54 -13.55
N THR A 368 6.69 6.91 -14.72
CA THR A 368 7.95 6.53 -15.35
C THR A 368 8.59 7.75 -16.04
N THR A 369 9.90 7.68 -16.27
CA THR A 369 10.64 8.61 -17.12
C THR A 369 11.63 7.84 -17.98
N ASN A 370 12.20 8.49 -18.99
CA ASN A 370 13.24 7.88 -19.84
C ASN A 370 14.48 7.44 -19.04
N THR A 371 14.72 8.05 -17.89
CA THR A 371 15.88 7.76 -17.02
C THR A 371 15.56 6.75 -15.93
N ASN A 372 14.38 6.85 -15.29
CA ASN A 372 14.04 5.93 -14.19
C ASN A 372 13.48 4.58 -14.68
N ARG A 373 12.90 4.51 -15.90
CA ARG A 373 12.42 3.27 -16.55
C ARG A 373 11.56 2.41 -15.62
N ASN A 374 10.54 3.00 -14.99
CA ASN A 374 9.64 2.37 -14.00
C ASN A 374 10.28 2.00 -12.64
N ARG A 375 11.51 2.34 -12.37
CA ARG A 375 12.16 2.04 -11.09
C ARG A 375 11.48 2.73 -9.91
N HIS A 376 10.93 3.94 -10.12
CA HIS A 376 10.12 4.60 -9.11
C HIS A 376 8.87 3.78 -8.74
N ARG A 377 8.16 3.21 -9.73
CA ARG A 377 7.03 2.31 -9.47
C ARG A 377 7.45 1.05 -8.71
N SER A 378 8.58 0.46 -9.10
CA SER A 378 9.16 -0.68 -8.41
C SER A 378 9.49 -0.35 -6.95
N TYR A 379 10.16 0.77 -6.70
CA TYR A 379 10.46 1.24 -5.35
C TYR A 379 9.16 1.34 -4.50
N ILE A 380 8.11 1.96 -5.04
CA ILE A 380 6.82 2.09 -4.35
C ILE A 380 6.16 0.74 -4.07
N VAL A 381 6.30 -0.24 -4.98
CA VAL A 381 5.80 -1.60 -4.74
C VAL A 381 6.50 -2.23 -3.55
N TYR A 382 7.82 -2.13 -3.48
CA TYR A 382 8.59 -2.65 -2.36
C TYR A 382 8.27 -1.91 -1.05
N ASP A 383 8.29 -0.58 -1.07
CA ASP A 383 8.06 0.25 0.11
C ASP A 383 6.63 0.10 0.66
N LYS A 384 5.58 0.21 -0.19
CA LYS A 384 4.18 0.26 0.28
C LYS A 384 3.50 -1.10 0.42
N PHE A 385 3.95 -2.12 -0.31
CA PHE A 385 3.27 -3.43 -0.33
C PHE A 385 4.13 -4.57 0.23
N LEU A 386 5.46 -4.40 0.30
CA LEU A 386 6.38 -5.43 0.76
C LEU A 386 7.21 -4.99 1.98
N ASP A 387 6.93 -3.81 2.54
CA ASP A 387 7.62 -3.24 3.70
C ASP A 387 9.16 -3.33 3.58
N THR A 388 9.67 -3.01 2.39
CA THR A 388 11.09 -3.13 2.06
C THR A 388 11.58 -1.83 1.45
N ASP A 389 12.48 -1.11 2.13
CA ASP A 389 13.21 0.01 1.53
C ASP A 389 14.41 -0.52 0.74
N ILE A 390 14.28 -0.51 -0.60
CA ILE A 390 15.37 -0.95 -1.49
C ILE A 390 16.64 -0.10 -1.30
N LEU A 391 16.51 1.15 -0.87
CA LEU A 391 17.64 2.06 -0.70
C LEU A 391 18.45 1.76 0.57
N GLU A 392 17.86 1.02 1.50
CA GLU A 392 18.51 0.56 2.74
C GLU A 392 19.16 -0.84 2.61
N ILE A 393 19.03 -1.50 1.45
CA ILE A 393 19.69 -2.79 1.22
C ILE A 393 21.21 -2.60 1.33
N GLU A 394 21.81 -3.30 2.29
CA GLU A 394 23.24 -3.21 2.57
C GLU A 394 24.12 -3.57 1.36
N GLY A 395 25.23 -2.85 1.23
CA GLY A 395 26.14 -2.95 0.09
C GLY A 395 25.94 -1.85 -0.95
N SER A 396 25.01 -0.90 -0.67
CA SER A 396 24.77 0.24 -1.53
C SER A 396 25.87 1.30 -1.40
N ARG A 397 26.38 1.66 -2.55
CA ARG A 397 27.22 2.84 -2.85
C ARG A 397 28.54 2.94 -2.08
N PRO A 398 29.62 2.38 -2.61
CA PRO A 398 30.92 2.93 -2.33
C PRO A 398 30.92 4.40 -2.79
N GLU A 399 31.40 5.30 -1.93
CA GLU A 399 31.48 6.75 -2.23
C GLU A 399 32.41 7.06 -3.42
N ASP A 400 33.22 6.11 -3.86
CA ASP A 400 34.20 6.28 -4.92
C ASP A 400 33.65 5.86 -6.29
N ALA A 401 33.53 6.86 -7.15
CA ALA A 401 33.41 6.82 -8.60
C ALA A 401 32.58 5.68 -9.20
N ILE A 402 31.30 5.95 -9.43
CA ILE A 402 30.45 5.13 -10.28
C ILE A 402 31.03 5.14 -11.70
N ASP A 403 31.64 4.03 -12.13
CA ASP A 403 32.04 3.86 -13.51
C ASP A 403 30.79 3.64 -14.39
N THR A 404 30.41 4.67 -15.12
CA THR A 404 29.30 4.63 -16.06
C THR A 404 29.74 4.34 -17.50
N SER A 405 31.01 3.97 -17.70
CA SER A 405 31.60 3.72 -19.04
C SER A 405 31.14 2.41 -19.67
N SER A 406 30.57 1.49 -18.89
CA SER A 406 30.06 0.22 -19.42
C SER A 406 28.77 0.41 -20.24
N ALA A 407 28.50 -0.53 -21.14
CA ALA A 407 27.28 -0.52 -21.94
C ALA A 407 26.01 -0.72 -21.07
N ASN A 408 26.16 -1.35 -19.90
CA ASN A 408 25.06 -1.56 -18.95
C ASN A 408 25.54 -1.37 -17.50
N PRO A 409 25.73 -0.11 -17.07
CA PRO A 409 26.29 0.19 -15.74
C PRO A 409 25.49 -0.42 -14.59
N THR A 410 24.17 -0.59 -14.73
CA THR A 410 23.31 -1.14 -13.69
C THR A 410 23.51 -2.62 -13.43
N LEU A 411 24.08 -3.36 -14.37
CA LEU A 411 24.43 -4.78 -14.22
C LEU A 411 25.94 -4.99 -14.00
N ASP A 412 26.76 -4.14 -14.61
CA ASP A 412 28.20 -4.35 -14.65
C ASP A 412 28.93 -3.70 -13.46
N ASN A 413 28.32 -2.65 -12.86
CA ASN A 413 28.90 -1.96 -11.72
C ASN A 413 28.39 -2.56 -10.40
N PRO A 414 29.27 -3.11 -9.54
CA PRO A 414 28.88 -3.72 -8.26
C PRO A 414 28.08 -2.75 -7.35
N ALA A 415 28.37 -1.45 -7.40
CA ALA A 415 27.67 -0.44 -6.62
C ALA A 415 26.20 -0.26 -7.07
N CYS A 416 25.87 -0.56 -8.30
CA CYS A 416 24.53 -0.46 -8.87
C CYS A 416 23.79 -1.80 -8.80
N TYR A 417 24.52 -2.89 -8.99
CA TYR A 417 24.00 -4.25 -9.17
C TYR A 417 23.06 -4.68 -8.03
N THR A 418 23.44 -4.45 -6.77
CA THR A 418 22.67 -4.89 -5.60
C THR A 418 21.21 -4.43 -5.62
N CYS A 419 20.98 -3.12 -5.78
CA CYS A 419 19.62 -2.56 -5.85
C CYS A 419 18.93 -2.94 -7.16
N HIS A 420 19.66 -2.91 -8.30
CA HIS A 420 19.06 -3.14 -9.61
C HIS A 420 18.64 -4.59 -9.84
N THR A 421 19.32 -5.57 -9.25
CA THR A 421 18.93 -6.98 -9.29
C THR A 421 17.56 -7.21 -8.67
N VAL A 422 17.22 -6.45 -7.64
CA VAL A 422 15.92 -6.53 -6.95
C VAL A 422 14.87 -5.66 -7.66
N MET A 423 15.22 -4.42 -7.98
CA MET A 423 14.29 -3.40 -8.48
C MET A 423 13.88 -3.62 -9.94
N ASP A 424 14.81 -3.95 -10.82
CA ASP A 424 14.58 -3.97 -12.27
C ASP A 424 13.59 -5.07 -12.72
N PRO A 425 13.51 -6.27 -12.10
CA PRO A 425 12.47 -7.25 -12.40
C PRO A 425 11.05 -6.71 -12.18
N VAL A 426 10.79 -6.04 -11.07
CA VAL A 426 9.47 -5.42 -10.78
C VAL A 426 9.23 -4.21 -11.68
N ALA A 427 10.24 -3.39 -11.95
CA ALA A 427 10.15 -2.28 -12.89
C ALA A 427 9.75 -2.76 -14.30
N SER A 428 10.25 -3.93 -14.72
CA SER A 428 9.92 -4.51 -16.03
C SER A 428 8.44 -4.93 -16.16
N ALA A 429 7.75 -5.23 -15.07
CA ALA A 429 6.32 -5.51 -15.09
C ALA A 429 5.49 -4.30 -15.54
N PHE A 430 6.01 -3.09 -15.38
CA PHE A 430 5.38 -1.84 -15.80
C PHE A 430 5.84 -1.36 -17.19
N GLN A 431 6.63 -2.12 -17.94
CA GLN A 431 7.22 -1.68 -19.21
C GLN A 431 6.20 -1.25 -20.28
N HIS A 432 4.97 -1.78 -20.20
CA HIS A 432 3.87 -1.47 -21.10
C HIS A 432 2.98 -0.30 -20.63
N TRP A 433 3.43 0.48 -19.65
CA TRP A 433 2.70 1.63 -19.13
C TRP A 433 3.56 2.89 -19.22
N ASN A 434 3.06 3.94 -19.89
CA ASN A 434 3.76 5.20 -20.02
C ASN A 434 3.69 6.07 -18.75
N ASP A 435 4.22 7.27 -18.82
CA ASP A 435 4.27 8.26 -17.75
C ASP A 435 2.89 8.83 -17.35
N ARG A 436 1.91 8.69 -18.23
CA ARG A 436 0.51 9.12 -18.01
C ARG A 436 -0.42 7.98 -17.64
N GLY A 437 0.11 6.80 -17.29
CA GLY A 437 -0.69 5.64 -16.93
C GLY A 437 -1.45 5.01 -18.11
N ARG A 438 -0.97 5.19 -19.33
CA ARG A 438 -1.53 4.57 -20.52
C ARG A 438 -0.76 3.34 -20.91
N ARG A 439 -1.49 2.34 -21.39
CA ARG A 439 -0.86 1.13 -21.90
C ARG A 439 -0.20 1.41 -23.25
N ILE A 440 1.06 1.05 -23.36
CA ILE A 440 1.83 1.07 -24.62
C ILE A 440 1.82 -0.37 -25.16
N PRO A 441 1.45 -0.58 -26.46
CA PRO A 441 1.55 -1.91 -27.05
C PRO A 441 3.00 -2.40 -27.04
N SER A 442 3.18 -3.72 -26.97
CA SER A 442 4.49 -4.30 -27.27
C SER A 442 4.83 -4.05 -28.74
N THR A 443 5.90 -3.31 -28.97
CA THR A 443 6.50 -3.18 -30.32
C THR A 443 7.12 -4.51 -30.75
#